data_d27f24e7f4bad009be203f418d276a65
#
_entry.id   d27f24e7f4bad009be203f418d276a65
#
_cell.length_a   1.000
_cell.length_b   1.000
_cell.length_c   1.000
_cell.angle_alpha   90.00
_cell.angle_beta   90.00
_cell.angle_gamma   90.00
#
_symmetry.space_group_name_H-M   'P 1'
#
loop_
_entity.id
_entity.type
_entity.pdbx_description
1 polymer ?
#
loop_
_entity_poly.entity_id
_entity_poly.type
_entity_poly.pdbx_seq_one_letter_code
_entity_poly.pdbx_strand_id
1 'polypeptide(L)'
;GNSIVANSNAYTWTTVNYTMPNWNELVIYEMHLGTFGQSASGVVPATFDNAKAKLDYLKDLGINAVELMPICEFPGSVSWGYNYSFPYSVESGYGTPTDVKEFVDAAHARGIAVLGDLVYSHLGPNDLDLWQYDGWSTNNGGGVYFYQDFRAVTPWGSTRPDYGRSEVRSFLRENALFWLDEYRFDGQRMDGTKYIRKVDQAGPDIPEGWSLLQWINDSVNTASPGKISICEDLDNNAWLTKPTGAGGAGFDAQWDAQFYWPVRGNLITPNDADRDMNAIKGAILANYNGDAFQRVVYTESHDEVANGQSRMPEAIWPGNAASWYSKKRSTLGAAVVMTSPGIPMMFQGQEFLEDGYFQDTDPLDWAKNKTFVGIKSLYKDLIALRKNNAGLTRGLTGQNTNVFHVNNSLKMLGLHRWMNGGEKDDVVVVMNFSATPRTGYRVGFPRDGRWKVRFNSDWNGYDASFANTATFDLDATYSTPWDGLPASGVFNIGPYTCLVFSQGDPPPPTNAADVNGDGAVNAADLAVLLGSWGVTGGPADINADGAVNAADLAALLGQWGWTAQ
;
A
#
# COMPACT_ATOMS: atom_id res chain seq x y z
N GLY A 1 -35.26 2.99 7.15
CA GLY A 1 -35.42 3.60 5.82
C GLY A 1 -36.00 2.63 4.80
N ASN A 2 -36.33 3.10 3.60
CA ASN A 2 -36.83 2.22 2.54
C ASN A 2 -35.64 1.60 1.80
N SER A 3 -35.64 0.27 1.61
CA SER A 3 -34.65 -0.41 0.78
C SER A 3 -34.89 -0.11 -0.70
N ILE A 4 -33.82 0.12 -1.43
CA ILE A 4 -33.85 0.27 -2.89
C ILE A 4 -33.33 -1.03 -3.51
N VAL A 5 -34.14 -1.65 -4.36
CA VAL A 5 -33.71 -2.82 -5.13
C VAL A 5 -32.87 -2.37 -6.30
N ALA A 6 -31.58 -2.69 -6.28
CA ALA A 6 -30.67 -2.45 -7.39
C ALA A 6 -30.67 -3.67 -8.33
N ASN A 7 -30.62 -3.41 -9.65
CA ASN A 7 -30.40 -4.47 -10.63
C ASN A 7 -28.89 -4.63 -10.85
N SER A 8 -28.30 -5.68 -10.29
CA SER A 8 -26.87 -5.98 -10.39
C SER A 8 -26.37 -6.09 -11.83
N ASN A 9 -27.23 -6.53 -12.77
CA ASN A 9 -26.92 -6.70 -14.18
C ASN A 9 -27.10 -5.43 -15.02
N ALA A 10 -27.51 -4.32 -14.44
CA ALA A 10 -27.74 -3.07 -15.19
C ALA A 10 -26.43 -2.37 -15.55
N TYR A 11 -25.34 -2.64 -14.84
CA TYR A 11 -24.04 -2.04 -15.12
C TYR A 11 -23.25 -2.86 -16.15
N THR A 12 -22.72 -2.19 -17.15
CA THR A 12 -21.84 -2.81 -18.15
C THR A 12 -20.40 -2.40 -17.86
N TRP A 13 -19.58 -3.36 -17.44
CA TRP A 13 -18.15 -3.15 -17.18
C TRP A 13 -17.41 -2.83 -18.47
N THR A 14 -16.59 -1.79 -18.45
CA THR A 14 -15.78 -1.35 -19.59
C THR A 14 -14.38 -1.97 -19.55
N THR A 15 -13.83 -2.22 -18.38
CA THR A 15 -12.52 -2.83 -18.18
C THR A 15 -12.67 -4.34 -17.98
N VAL A 16 -12.64 -5.10 -19.09
CA VAL A 16 -12.88 -6.56 -19.08
C VAL A 16 -11.60 -7.38 -18.97
N ASN A 17 -10.43 -6.81 -19.28
CA ASN A 17 -9.13 -7.51 -19.32
C ASN A 17 -8.19 -7.01 -18.23
N TYR A 18 -8.71 -6.50 -17.12
CA TYR A 18 -7.89 -6.08 -16.00
C TYR A 18 -7.24 -7.31 -15.31
N THR A 19 -5.96 -7.16 -15.01
CA THR A 19 -5.21 -8.10 -14.19
C THR A 19 -4.58 -7.32 -13.04
N MET A 20 -4.82 -7.78 -11.83
CA MET A 20 -4.23 -7.18 -10.64
C MET A 20 -2.70 -7.28 -10.72
N PRO A 21 -1.95 -6.25 -10.31
CA PRO A 21 -0.49 -6.32 -10.18
C PRO A 21 -0.07 -7.49 -9.27
N ASN A 22 1.17 -7.98 -9.47
CA ASN A 22 1.70 -9.02 -8.60
C ASN A 22 1.68 -8.59 -7.14
N TRP A 23 1.39 -9.50 -6.22
CA TRP A 23 1.28 -9.23 -4.79
C TRP A 23 2.49 -8.48 -4.23
N ASN A 24 3.70 -8.94 -4.55
CA ASN A 24 4.96 -8.32 -4.10
C ASN A 24 5.27 -6.95 -4.74
N GLU A 25 4.49 -6.49 -5.70
CA GLU A 25 4.62 -5.20 -6.38
C GLU A 25 3.54 -4.19 -5.95
N LEU A 26 2.61 -4.58 -5.09
CA LEU A 26 1.58 -3.68 -4.59
C LEU A 26 2.18 -2.56 -3.74
N VAL A 27 1.60 -1.39 -3.88
CA VAL A 27 1.73 -0.22 -3.01
C VAL A 27 0.32 0.23 -2.69
N ILE A 28 -0.11 -0.03 -1.46
CA ILE A 28 -1.48 0.21 -1.01
C ILE A 28 -1.63 1.67 -0.54
N TYR A 29 -2.75 2.28 -0.93
CA TYR A 29 -3.19 3.58 -0.45
C TYR A 29 -4.50 3.39 0.33
N GLU A 30 -4.43 3.43 1.65
CA GLU A 30 -5.60 3.37 2.51
C GLU A 30 -6.38 4.68 2.43
N MET A 31 -7.69 4.60 2.20
CA MET A 31 -8.52 5.76 1.88
C MET A 31 -9.86 5.72 2.60
N HIS A 32 -10.20 6.79 3.30
CA HIS A 32 -11.55 7.07 3.78
C HIS A 32 -12.30 7.88 2.71
N LEU A 33 -13.30 7.26 2.09
CA LEU A 33 -14.00 7.85 0.94
C LEU A 33 -14.58 9.23 1.27
N GLY A 34 -15.23 9.35 2.44
CA GLY A 34 -15.92 10.57 2.86
C GLY A 34 -15.04 11.80 3.05
N THR A 35 -13.72 11.62 3.26
CA THR A 35 -12.78 12.74 3.47
C THR A 35 -11.73 12.88 2.38
N PHE A 36 -11.57 11.87 1.51
CA PHE A 36 -10.55 11.88 0.46
C PHE A 36 -10.88 12.84 -0.68
N GLY A 37 -12.11 12.77 -1.20
CA GLY A 37 -12.57 13.65 -2.27
C GLY A 37 -12.93 15.04 -1.71
N GLN A 38 -12.62 16.11 -2.45
CA GLN A 38 -13.28 17.39 -2.18
C GLN A 38 -14.67 17.35 -2.82
N SER A 39 -15.74 17.46 -2.04
CA SER A 39 -17.02 17.86 -2.57
C SER A 39 -16.93 19.29 -3.10
N ALA A 40 -17.72 19.64 -4.11
CA ALA A 40 -17.75 21.01 -4.66
C ALA A 40 -18.10 22.09 -3.61
N SER A 41 -18.74 21.69 -2.51
CA SER A 41 -19.14 22.52 -1.37
C SER A 41 -18.13 22.50 -0.21
N GLY A 42 -17.07 21.68 -0.26
CA GLY A 42 -16.16 21.46 0.87
C GLY A 42 -16.80 20.71 2.04
N VAL A 43 -17.98 20.09 1.83
CA VAL A 43 -18.74 19.39 2.87
C VAL A 43 -18.44 17.90 2.81
N VAL A 44 -18.29 17.26 3.96
CA VAL A 44 -18.28 15.78 4.10
C VAL A 44 -19.73 15.29 4.19
N PRO A 45 -20.02 14.04 3.73
CA PRO A 45 -19.06 13.16 3.07
C PRO A 45 -18.81 13.54 1.61
N ALA A 46 -17.61 13.24 1.12
CA ALA A 46 -17.36 13.15 -0.31
C ALA A 46 -17.97 11.84 -0.86
N THR A 47 -18.09 11.74 -2.18
CA THR A 47 -18.75 10.63 -2.87
C THR A 47 -17.77 9.80 -3.71
N PHE A 48 -18.22 8.66 -4.22
CA PHE A 48 -17.46 7.87 -5.20
C PHE A 48 -17.05 8.69 -6.43
N ASP A 49 -17.91 9.60 -6.91
CA ASP A 49 -17.56 10.49 -8.02
C ASP A 49 -16.40 11.44 -7.67
N ASN A 50 -16.39 11.96 -6.46
CA ASN A 50 -15.30 12.81 -6.00
C ASN A 50 -13.99 12.03 -5.92
N ALA A 51 -14.01 10.81 -5.41
CA ALA A 51 -12.84 9.94 -5.33
C ALA A 51 -12.40 9.46 -6.73
N LYS A 52 -13.34 9.10 -7.61
CA LYS A 52 -13.09 8.70 -9.00
C LYS A 52 -12.33 9.80 -9.76
N ALA A 53 -12.67 11.07 -9.53
CA ALA A 53 -11.97 12.22 -10.13
C ALA A 53 -10.50 12.37 -9.67
N LYS A 54 -10.08 11.65 -8.63
CA LYS A 54 -8.70 11.66 -8.11
C LYS A 54 -7.89 10.41 -8.51
N LEU A 55 -8.45 9.47 -9.22
CA LEU A 55 -7.73 8.25 -9.62
C LEU A 55 -6.51 8.52 -10.51
N ASP A 56 -6.56 9.53 -11.37
CA ASP A 56 -5.39 9.93 -12.17
C ASP A 56 -4.26 10.49 -11.29
N TYR A 57 -4.59 11.18 -10.21
CA TYR A 57 -3.63 11.61 -9.20
C TYR A 57 -2.94 10.42 -8.53
N LEU A 58 -3.69 9.41 -8.10
CA LEU A 58 -3.14 8.19 -7.50
C LEU A 58 -2.26 7.42 -8.48
N LYS A 59 -2.71 7.29 -9.73
CA LYS A 59 -1.91 6.68 -10.81
C LYS A 59 -0.60 7.44 -11.03
N ASP A 60 -0.64 8.78 -11.09
CA ASP A 60 0.56 9.62 -11.26
C ASP A 60 1.51 9.50 -10.07
N LEU A 61 0.99 9.40 -8.85
CA LEU A 61 1.78 9.12 -7.65
C LEU A 61 2.47 7.75 -7.73
N GLY A 62 1.92 6.80 -8.49
CA GLY A 62 2.45 5.46 -8.69
C GLY A 62 1.71 4.37 -7.90
N ILE A 63 0.65 4.73 -7.17
CA ILE A 63 -0.23 3.81 -6.45
C ILE A 63 -0.83 2.80 -7.42
N ASN A 64 -0.89 1.54 -7.01
CA ASN A 64 -1.49 0.45 -7.79
C ASN A 64 -2.48 -0.42 -7.00
N ALA A 65 -2.77 -0.04 -5.75
CA ALA A 65 -3.88 -0.59 -4.97
C ALA A 65 -4.46 0.50 -4.06
N VAL A 66 -5.77 0.61 -3.98
CA VAL A 66 -6.47 1.39 -2.95
C VAL A 66 -7.17 0.43 -1.99
N GLU A 67 -7.07 0.70 -0.69
CA GLU A 67 -7.82 0.02 0.35
C GLU A 67 -8.87 1.00 0.86
N LEU A 68 -10.14 0.72 0.55
CA LEU A 68 -11.27 1.55 0.98
C LEU A 68 -11.63 1.17 2.41
N MET A 69 -11.56 2.13 3.35
CA MET A 69 -12.22 1.98 4.66
C MET A 69 -13.70 1.60 4.44
N PRO A 70 -14.39 1.01 5.44
CA PRO A 70 -15.69 0.41 5.22
C PRO A 70 -16.69 1.34 4.52
N ILE A 71 -17.30 0.83 3.46
CA ILE A 71 -18.30 1.55 2.64
C ILE A 71 -19.71 0.95 2.77
N CYS A 72 -19.90 0.05 3.74
CA CYS A 72 -21.22 -0.48 4.05
C CYS A 72 -22.08 0.57 4.75
N GLU A 73 -23.40 0.53 4.52
CA GLU A 73 -24.38 1.47 5.10
C GLU A 73 -24.29 1.48 6.64
N PHE A 74 -24.13 2.65 7.21
CA PHE A 74 -24.01 2.92 8.64
C PHE A 74 -25.02 4.01 9.09
N PRO A 75 -25.28 4.15 10.40
CA PRO A 75 -26.17 5.19 10.92
C PRO A 75 -25.65 6.60 10.65
N GLY A 76 -26.47 7.44 10.04
CA GLY A 76 -26.10 8.80 9.66
C GLY A 76 -25.42 8.86 8.29
N SER A 77 -24.63 9.88 8.03
CA SER A 77 -23.95 10.11 6.74
C SER A 77 -22.46 10.36 6.89
N VAL A 78 -21.93 10.38 8.12
CA VAL A 78 -20.52 10.61 8.43
C VAL A 78 -20.09 9.61 9.48
N SER A 79 -19.15 8.76 9.14
CA SER A 79 -18.54 7.74 10.00
C SER A 79 -17.26 7.23 9.36
N TRP A 80 -16.37 6.63 10.17
CA TRP A 80 -15.27 5.80 9.65
C TRP A 80 -15.76 4.56 8.92
N GLY A 81 -17.03 4.14 9.17
CA GLY A 81 -17.65 2.98 8.56
C GLY A 81 -17.62 1.69 9.40
N TYR A 82 -16.83 1.64 10.49
CA TYR A 82 -16.69 0.42 11.32
C TYR A 82 -17.92 0.10 12.20
N ASN A 83 -18.95 0.93 12.13
CA ASN A 83 -20.21 0.76 12.85
C ASN A 83 -21.40 0.50 11.91
N TYR A 84 -21.17 -0.16 10.78
CA TYR A 84 -22.22 -0.37 9.79
C TYR A 84 -23.38 -1.25 10.32
N SER A 85 -24.57 -0.98 9.81
CA SER A 85 -25.82 -1.65 10.15
C SER A 85 -26.27 -2.64 9.07
N PHE A 86 -25.88 -2.41 7.81
CA PHE A 86 -26.32 -3.17 6.65
C PHE A 86 -25.15 -3.62 5.80
N PRO A 87 -24.54 -4.81 6.08
CA PRO A 87 -23.29 -5.25 5.46
C PRO A 87 -23.38 -5.51 3.94
N TYR A 88 -24.58 -5.65 3.39
CA TYR A 88 -24.83 -5.86 1.95
C TYR A 88 -25.23 -4.58 1.21
N SER A 89 -25.27 -3.45 1.87
CA SER A 89 -25.67 -2.16 1.29
C SER A 89 -24.50 -1.21 1.22
N VAL A 90 -24.42 -0.45 0.13
CA VAL A 90 -23.50 0.66 -0.02
C VAL A 90 -23.99 1.83 0.83
N GLU A 91 -23.08 2.55 1.49
CA GLU A 91 -23.38 3.78 2.22
C GLU A 91 -23.99 4.83 1.29
N SER A 92 -25.22 5.19 1.61
CA SER A 92 -26.04 6.07 0.77
C SER A 92 -25.49 7.49 0.65
N GLY A 93 -24.75 7.96 1.66
CA GLY A 93 -24.04 9.25 1.63
C GLY A 93 -22.85 9.26 0.67
N TYR A 94 -22.30 8.09 0.34
CA TYR A 94 -21.20 7.96 -0.62
C TYR A 94 -21.65 7.78 -2.07
N GLY A 95 -22.86 7.28 -2.29
CA GLY A 95 -23.44 7.07 -3.60
C GLY A 95 -24.29 5.81 -3.71
N THR A 96 -24.46 5.34 -4.92
CA THR A 96 -25.27 4.17 -5.28
C THR A 96 -24.38 2.94 -5.56
N PRO A 97 -24.94 1.73 -5.62
CA PRO A 97 -24.23 0.54 -6.12
C PRO A 97 -23.58 0.73 -7.50
N THR A 98 -24.18 1.55 -8.37
CA THR A 98 -23.61 1.87 -9.67
C THR A 98 -22.33 2.72 -9.55
N ASP A 99 -22.33 3.69 -8.63
CA ASP A 99 -21.16 4.57 -8.43
C ASP A 99 -19.94 3.78 -7.90
N VAL A 100 -20.16 2.75 -7.06
CA VAL A 100 -19.11 1.82 -6.64
C VAL A 100 -18.52 1.09 -7.86
N LYS A 101 -19.39 0.54 -8.74
CA LYS A 101 -18.95 -0.19 -9.95
C LYS A 101 -18.19 0.74 -10.89
N GLU A 102 -18.65 1.97 -11.08
CA GLU A 102 -17.96 2.99 -11.87
C GLU A 102 -16.59 3.35 -11.28
N PHE A 103 -16.49 3.46 -9.97
CA PHE A 103 -15.22 3.72 -9.30
C PHE A 103 -14.23 2.57 -9.53
N VAL A 104 -14.66 1.32 -9.32
CA VAL A 104 -13.82 0.12 -9.52
C VAL A 104 -13.40 -0.01 -10.98
N ASP A 105 -14.33 0.14 -11.92
CA ASP A 105 -14.04 0.07 -13.36
C ASP A 105 -13.02 1.15 -13.78
N ALA A 106 -13.18 2.37 -13.28
CA ALA A 106 -12.24 3.47 -13.52
C ALA A 106 -10.87 3.25 -12.86
N ALA A 107 -10.81 2.59 -11.69
CA ALA A 107 -9.56 2.21 -11.02
C ALA A 107 -8.83 1.12 -11.84
N HIS A 108 -9.55 0.07 -12.25
CA HIS A 108 -9.02 -1.01 -13.09
C HIS A 108 -8.48 -0.48 -14.44
N ALA A 109 -9.18 0.46 -15.09
CA ALA A 109 -8.70 1.11 -16.30
C ALA A 109 -7.36 1.85 -16.12
N ARG A 110 -6.99 2.13 -14.88
CA ARG A 110 -5.71 2.78 -14.51
C ARG A 110 -4.67 1.82 -13.96
N GLY A 111 -4.99 0.53 -13.88
CA GLY A 111 -4.12 -0.50 -13.28
C GLY A 111 -4.06 -0.42 -11.76
N ILE A 112 -5.12 0.10 -11.12
CA ILE A 112 -5.24 0.22 -9.66
C ILE A 112 -6.21 -0.84 -9.17
N ALA A 113 -5.74 -1.74 -8.29
CA ALA A 113 -6.56 -2.71 -7.57
C ALA A 113 -7.44 -2.00 -6.52
N VAL A 114 -8.60 -2.57 -6.22
CA VAL A 114 -9.50 -2.06 -5.17
C VAL A 114 -9.70 -3.14 -4.12
N LEU A 115 -9.32 -2.83 -2.88
CA LEU A 115 -9.52 -3.67 -1.71
C LEU A 115 -10.62 -3.06 -0.85
N GLY A 116 -11.51 -3.89 -0.31
CA GLY A 116 -12.56 -3.44 0.61
C GLY A 116 -12.23 -3.79 2.06
N ASP A 117 -12.56 -2.93 2.98
CA ASP A 117 -12.43 -3.20 4.40
C ASP A 117 -13.75 -3.73 4.97
N LEU A 118 -13.72 -4.91 5.59
CA LEU A 118 -14.89 -5.64 6.07
C LEU A 118 -14.80 -5.90 7.58
N VAL A 119 -15.88 -5.61 8.29
CA VAL A 119 -15.96 -5.74 9.74
C VAL A 119 -16.88 -6.91 10.11
N TYR A 120 -16.33 -7.96 10.69
CA TYR A 120 -17.10 -9.13 11.15
C TYR A 120 -16.94 -9.41 12.64
N SER A 121 -16.14 -8.61 13.32
CA SER A 121 -15.96 -8.67 14.77
C SER A 121 -17.20 -8.18 15.53
N HIS A 122 -17.94 -7.23 14.96
CA HIS A 122 -19.17 -6.63 15.50
C HIS A 122 -19.98 -6.00 14.37
N LEU A 123 -21.21 -5.62 14.63
CA LEU A 123 -22.03 -4.75 13.80
C LEU A 123 -22.34 -3.46 14.55
N GLY A 124 -22.87 -2.46 13.86
CA GLY A 124 -23.20 -1.18 14.47
C GLY A 124 -24.20 -1.31 15.62
N PRO A 125 -24.06 -0.50 16.69
CA PRO A 125 -24.97 -0.57 17.84
C PRO A 125 -26.29 0.18 17.61
N ASN A 126 -26.39 0.99 16.55
CA ASN A 126 -27.55 1.83 16.24
C ASN A 126 -28.12 1.46 14.88
N ASP A 127 -29.43 1.68 14.70
CA ASP A 127 -30.18 1.42 13.47
C ASP A 127 -29.96 0.02 12.89
N LEU A 128 -29.73 -0.95 13.77
CA LEU A 128 -29.38 -2.33 13.43
C LEU A 128 -30.64 -3.18 13.37
N ASP A 129 -31.24 -3.27 12.19
CA ASP A 129 -32.49 -4.06 11.96
C ASP A 129 -32.27 -5.56 12.21
N LEU A 130 -31.02 -6.04 12.26
CA LEU A 130 -30.70 -7.41 12.64
C LEU A 130 -30.83 -7.67 14.14
N TRP A 131 -30.87 -6.61 14.98
CA TRP A 131 -31.04 -6.74 16.42
C TRP A 131 -32.44 -7.21 16.75
N GLN A 132 -32.53 -8.39 17.38
CA GLN A 132 -33.83 -9.05 17.70
C GLN A 132 -34.77 -9.16 16.49
N TYR A 133 -34.17 -9.47 15.33
CA TYR A 133 -34.83 -9.46 14.01
C TYR A 133 -36.16 -10.18 13.95
N ASP A 134 -36.28 -11.34 14.64
CA ASP A 134 -37.50 -12.15 14.73
C ASP A 134 -38.26 -11.96 16.08
N GLY A 135 -37.83 -10.99 16.89
CA GLY A 135 -38.34 -10.72 18.22
C GLY A 135 -37.87 -11.69 19.30
N TRP A 136 -37.09 -12.71 18.96
CA TRP A 136 -36.52 -13.63 19.94
C TRP A 136 -35.20 -13.11 20.50
N SER A 137 -35.02 -13.22 21.84
CA SER A 137 -33.75 -13.01 22.50
C SER A 137 -33.69 -13.70 23.85
N THR A 138 -32.49 -13.94 24.38
CA THR A 138 -32.26 -14.32 25.78
C THR A 138 -31.36 -13.28 26.42
N ASN A 139 -31.56 -13.02 27.71
CA ASN A 139 -30.74 -12.06 28.49
C ASN A 139 -30.70 -10.64 27.89
N ASN A 140 -31.75 -10.20 27.19
CA ASN A 140 -31.77 -8.95 26.44
C ASN A 140 -30.65 -8.86 25.36
N GLY A 141 -30.18 -9.98 24.84
CA GLY A 141 -29.22 -10.05 23.76
C GLY A 141 -29.79 -9.72 22.40
N GLY A 142 -28.96 -9.74 21.36
CA GLY A 142 -29.26 -9.29 20.01
C GLY A 142 -30.12 -10.24 19.16
N GLY A 143 -30.54 -11.40 19.69
CA GLY A 143 -31.38 -12.35 18.96
C GLY A 143 -30.58 -13.32 18.09
N VAL A 144 -31.20 -13.80 17.00
CA VAL A 144 -30.71 -14.93 16.21
C VAL A 144 -29.35 -14.69 15.53
N TYR A 145 -28.98 -13.46 15.26
CA TYR A 145 -27.70 -13.12 14.60
C TYR A 145 -26.53 -13.05 15.56
N PHE A 146 -26.73 -12.87 16.86
CA PHE A 146 -25.70 -12.50 17.82
C PHE A 146 -25.55 -13.54 18.92
N TYR A 147 -24.34 -13.62 19.50
CA TYR A 147 -24.16 -14.37 20.74
C TYR A 147 -25.11 -13.85 21.82
N GLN A 148 -25.64 -14.78 22.65
CA GLN A 148 -26.56 -14.45 23.73
C GLN A 148 -25.93 -14.57 25.13
N ASP A 149 -24.62 -14.68 25.18
CA ASP A 149 -23.80 -14.80 26.39
C ASP A 149 -22.65 -13.77 26.37
N PHE A 150 -21.68 -13.95 27.28
CA PHE A 150 -20.52 -13.05 27.41
C PHE A 150 -19.72 -12.86 26.11
N ARG A 151 -19.83 -13.77 25.14
CA ARG A 151 -19.18 -13.68 23.84
C ARG A 151 -19.72 -12.55 22.96
N ALA A 152 -20.95 -12.07 23.26
CA ALA A 152 -21.56 -10.96 22.52
C ALA A 152 -20.74 -9.66 22.65
N VAL A 153 -20.05 -9.46 23.78
CA VAL A 153 -19.41 -8.20 24.14
C VAL A 153 -18.10 -7.98 23.35
N THR A 154 -17.99 -6.80 22.76
CA THR A 154 -16.77 -6.27 22.14
C THR A 154 -16.51 -4.86 22.69
N PRO A 155 -15.34 -4.25 22.45
CA PRO A 155 -15.11 -2.84 22.81
C PRO A 155 -16.12 -1.85 22.21
N TRP A 156 -16.78 -2.23 21.11
CA TRP A 156 -17.71 -1.37 20.35
C TRP A 156 -19.17 -1.66 20.59
N GLY A 157 -19.51 -2.67 21.40
CA GLY A 157 -20.87 -3.03 21.74
C GLY A 157 -21.09 -4.53 21.93
N SER A 158 -22.33 -4.92 22.20
CA SER A 158 -22.71 -6.33 22.41
C SER A 158 -23.29 -6.96 21.13
N THR A 159 -22.69 -6.63 19.98
CA THR A 159 -23.19 -6.99 18.64
C THR A 159 -22.25 -7.93 17.89
N ARG A 160 -21.48 -8.78 18.62
CA ARG A 160 -20.67 -9.82 17.96
C ARG A 160 -21.59 -10.87 17.34
N PRO A 161 -21.49 -11.13 16.02
CA PRO A 161 -22.24 -12.19 15.37
C PRO A 161 -21.97 -13.56 15.99
N ASP A 162 -22.98 -14.43 16.03
CA ASP A 162 -22.84 -15.79 16.57
C ASP A 162 -22.20 -16.74 15.56
N TYR A 163 -20.88 -16.84 15.58
CA TYR A 163 -20.12 -17.70 14.69
C TYR A 163 -20.37 -19.21 14.91
N GLY A 164 -21.10 -19.58 15.96
CA GLY A 164 -21.57 -20.93 16.19
C GLY A 164 -22.82 -21.32 15.37
N ARG A 165 -23.53 -20.34 14.80
CA ARG A 165 -24.74 -20.58 13.99
C ARG A 165 -24.37 -20.68 12.50
N SER A 166 -24.78 -21.78 11.87
CA SER A 166 -24.49 -22.05 10.46
C SER A 166 -24.98 -20.95 9.52
N GLU A 167 -26.17 -20.41 9.79
CA GLU A 167 -26.80 -19.36 8.98
C GLU A 167 -26.07 -18.02 9.11
N VAL A 168 -25.62 -17.67 10.30
CA VAL A 168 -24.83 -16.45 10.54
C VAL A 168 -23.45 -16.57 9.87
N ARG A 169 -22.80 -17.74 9.99
CA ARG A 169 -21.56 -18.03 9.28
C ARG A 169 -21.72 -17.88 7.77
N SER A 170 -22.79 -18.46 7.21
CA SER A 170 -23.10 -18.35 5.77
C SER A 170 -23.36 -16.90 5.38
N PHE A 171 -24.10 -16.14 6.18
CA PHE A 171 -24.37 -14.73 5.95
C PHE A 171 -23.09 -13.90 5.85
N LEU A 172 -22.14 -14.10 6.77
CA LEU A 172 -20.84 -13.37 6.75
C LEU A 172 -19.94 -13.82 5.59
N ARG A 173 -19.86 -15.14 5.33
CA ARG A 173 -19.09 -15.66 4.20
C ARG A 173 -19.63 -15.16 2.85
N GLU A 174 -20.94 -15.24 2.65
CA GLU A 174 -21.58 -14.74 1.41
C GLU A 174 -21.39 -13.24 1.25
N ASN A 175 -21.33 -12.48 2.35
CA ASN A 175 -21.02 -11.06 2.30
C ASN A 175 -19.59 -10.81 1.82
N ALA A 176 -18.61 -11.56 2.29
CA ALA A 176 -17.22 -11.44 1.80
C ALA A 176 -17.13 -11.73 0.29
N LEU A 177 -17.80 -12.79 -0.19
CA LEU A 177 -17.84 -13.11 -1.61
C LEU A 177 -18.62 -12.08 -2.43
N PHE A 178 -19.71 -11.53 -1.87
CA PHE A 178 -20.53 -10.51 -2.53
C PHE A 178 -19.72 -9.28 -2.93
N TRP A 179 -18.88 -8.74 -2.06
CA TRP A 179 -18.05 -7.58 -2.38
C TRP A 179 -17.01 -7.90 -3.46
N LEU A 180 -16.46 -9.11 -3.46
CA LEU A 180 -15.49 -9.56 -4.47
C LEU A 180 -16.13 -9.80 -5.83
N ASP A 181 -17.34 -10.35 -5.87
CA ASP A 181 -18.00 -10.76 -7.11
C ASP A 181 -18.87 -9.65 -7.71
N GLU A 182 -19.77 -9.05 -6.91
CA GLU A 182 -20.71 -8.03 -7.38
C GLU A 182 -20.02 -6.72 -7.75
N TYR A 183 -19.03 -6.30 -6.94
CA TYR A 183 -18.29 -5.05 -7.15
C TYR A 183 -16.90 -5.25 -7.74
N ARG A 184 -16.50 -6.50 -8.03
CA ARG A 184 -15.20 -6.85 -8.57
C ARG A 184 -14.01 -6.32 -7.76
N PHE A 185 -14.14 -6.27 -6.44
CA PHE A 185 -12.99 -5.96 -5.60
C PHE A 185 -11.89 -7.01 -5.79
N ASP A 186 -10.63 -6.58 -5.70
CA ASP A 186 -9.45 -7.42 -5.93
C ASP A 186 -8.97 -8.10 -4.65
N GLY A 187 -9.54 -7.72 -3.53
CA GLY A 187 -9.26 -8.30 -2.24
C GLY A 187 -10.03 -7.62 -1.12
N GLN A 188 -9.74 -8.07 0.09
CA GLN A 188 -10.38 -7.55 1.30
C GLN A 188 -9.38 -7.45 2.46
N ARG A 189 -9.50 -6.40 3.25
CA ARG A 189 -8.95 -6.35 4.60
C ARG A 189 -10.06 -6.70 5.58
N MET A 190 -9.77 -7.52 6.56
CA MET A 190 -10.73 -7.90 7.61
C MET A 190 -10.33 -7.23 8.93
N ASP A 191 -11.22 -6.37 9.40
CA ASP A 191 -11.06 -5.60 10.61
C ASP A 191 -11.15 -6.46 11.86
N GLY A 192 -10.34 -6.13 12.87
CA GLY A 192 -10.47 -6.64 14.22
C GLY A 192 -10.53 -8.17 14.31
N THR A 193 -9.77 -8.91 13.49
CA THR A 193 -9.80 -10.38 13.48
C THR A 193 -9.48 -10.99 14.84
N LYS A 194 -8.74 -10.28 15.68
CA LYS A 194 -8.52 -10.61 17.07
C LYS A 194 -9.85 -10.82 17.83
N TYR A 195 -10.83 -9.94 17.60
CA TYR A 195 -12.13 -10.02 18.24
C TYR A 195 -13.09 -11.01 17.57
N ILE A 196 -12.73 -11.56 16.41
CA ILE A 196 -13.40 -12.71 15.81
C ILE A 196 -12.94 -14.01 16.46
N ARG A 197 -11.64 -14.15 16.73
CA ARG A 197 -11.02 -15.37 17.27
C ARG A 197 -10.93 -15.43 18.79
N LYS A 198 -11.13 -14.29 19.48
CA LYS A 198 -11.09 -14.15 20.96
C LYS A 198 -12.21 -13.26 21.45
N VAL A 199 -12.59 -13.46 22.69
CA VAL A 199 -13.61 -12.60 23.33
C VAL A 199 -13.08 -11.18 23.54
N ASP A 200 -11.85 -11.07 24.05
CA ASP A 200 -11.11 -9.81 24.23
C ASP A 200 -9.60 -10.05 24.16
N GLN A 201 -8.80 -9.05 24.50
CA GLN A 201 -7.34 -9.14 24.44
C GLN A 201 -6.74 -10.29 25.27
N ALA A 202 -7.31 -10.59 26.44
CA ALA A 202 -6.86 -11.61 27.38
C ALA A 202 -7.87 -12.75 27.58
N GLY A 203 -9.02 -12.63 26.95
CA GLY A 203 -10.14 -13.54 27.08
C GLY A 203 -9.98 -14.88 26.36
N PRO A 204 -10.94 -15.78 26.56
CA PRO A 204 -10.91 -17.09 25.93
C PRO A 204 -11.01 -16.98 24.40
N ASP A 205 -10.47 -17.99 23.73
CA ASP A 205 -10.61 -18.15 22.28
C ASP A 205 -12.07 -18.44 21.89
N ILE A 206 -12.42 -18.05 20.69
CA ILE A 206 -13.69 -18.38 20.02
C ILE A 206 -13.34 -19.31 18.83
N PRO A 207 -13.33 -20.64 19.04
CA PRO A 207 -12.94 -21.59 17.99
C PRO A 207 -13.82 -21.50 16.73
N GLU A 208 -15.10 -21.18 16.92
CA GLU A 208 -16.05 -20.97 15.83
C GLU A 208 -15.67 -19.76 14.97
N GLY A 209 -15.15 -18.70 15.59
CA GLY A 209 -14.61 -17.53 14.90
C GLY A 209 -13.36 -17.88 14.08
N TRP A 210 -12.42 -18.63 14.68
CA TRP A 210 -11.24 -19.11 13.95
C TRP A 210 -11.64 -19.93 12.71
N SER A 211 -12.54 -20.90 12.88
CA SER A 211 -12.99 -21.72 11.77
C SER A 211 -13.82 -20.96 10.73
N LEU A 212 -14.45 -19.83 11.10
CA LEU A 212 -15.09 -18.92 10.16
C LEU A 212 -14.06 -18.20 9.29
N LEU A 213 -12.97 -17.69 9.88
CA LEU A 213 -11.88 -17.05 9.14
C LEU A 213 -11.28 -18.03 8.11
N GLN A 214 -11.04 -19.27 8.52
CA GLN A 214 -10.58 -20.33 7.61
C GLN A 214 -11.55 -20.54 6.44
N TRP A 215 -12.83 -20.67 6.74
CA TRP A 215 -13.85 -20.92 5.72
C TRP A 215 -14.03 -19.77 4.75
N ILE A 216 -13.95 -18.52 5.23
CA ILE A 216 -14.00 -17.34 4.34
C ILE A 216 -12.80 -17.35 3.41
N ASN A 217 -11.56 -17.50 3.92
CA ASN A 217 -10.36 -17.50 3.10
C ASN A 217 -10.31 -18.65 2.10
N ASP A 218 -10.70 -19.88 2.50
CA ASP A 218 -10.82 -21.01 1.57
C ASP A 218 -11.86 -20.75 0.49
N SER A 219 -12.98 -20.08 0.84
CA SER A 219 -14.03 -19.74 -0.11
C SER A 219 -13.56 -18.67 -1.11
N VAL A 220 -12.85 -17.63 -0.65
CA VAL A 220 -12.24 -16.62 -1.52
C VAL A 220 -11.26 -17.27 -2.49
N ASN A 221 -10.34 -18.08 -1.99
CA ASN A 221 -9.35 -18.77 -2.82
C ASN A 221 -9.98 -19.70 -3.86
N THR A 222 -11.14 -20.31 -3.54
CA THR A 222 -11.83 -21.26 -4.43
C THR A 222 -12.72 -20.56 -5.45
N ALA A 223 -13.53 -19.57 -4.99
CA ALA A 223 -14.52 -18.90 -5.82
C ALA A 223 -13.90 -17.77 -6.67
N SER A 224 -12.90 -17.09 -6.14
CA SER A 224 -12.28 -15.92 -6.76
C SER A 224 -10.74 -16.02 -6.74
N PRO A 225 -10.13 -16.99 -7.46
CA PRO A 225 -8.68 -17.19 -7.45
C PRO A 225 -7.91 -15.92 -7.84
N GLY A 226 -6.87 -15.62 -7.06
CA GLY A 226 -6.03 -14.44 -7.27
C GLY A 226 -6.51 -13.17 -6.55
N LYS A 227 -7.67 -13.20 -5.89
CA LYS A 227 -8.06 -12.17 -4.94
C LYS A 227 -7.29 -12.37 -3.62
N ILE A 228 -7.01 -11.26 -2.94
CA ILE A 228 -6.18 -11.27 -1.72
C ILE A 228 -7.01 -11.02 -0.47
N SER A 229 -6.52 -11.57 0.65
CA SER A 229 -7.11 -11.33 1.97
C SER A 229 -6.04 -10.86 2.95
N ILE A 230 -6.32 -9.74 3.64
CA ILE A 230 -5.45 -9.12 4.64
C ILE A 230 -6.22 -9.13 5.95
N CYS A 231 -5.56 -9.40 7.09
CA CYS A 231 -6.20 -9.23 8.40
C CYS A 231 -5.55 -8.11 9.21
N GLU A 232 -6.36 -7.46 10.00
CA GLU A 232 -5.91 -6.61 11.09
C GLU A 232 -6.13 -7.35 12.41
N ASP A 233 -5.04 -7.67 13.11
CA ASP A 233 -5.07 -8.41 14.37
C ASP A 233 -4.15 -7.80 15.43
N LEU A 234 -2.98 -7.32 14.99
CA LEU A 234 -1.94 -6.64 15.77
C LEU A 234 -1.31 -7.46 16.92
N ASP A 235 -1.68 -8.73 17.08
CA ASP A 235 -1.03 -9.65 18.04
C ASP A 235 0.23 -10.32 17.47
N ASN A 236 0.60 -10.01 16.22
CA ASN A 236 1.74 -10.62 15.51
C ASN A 236 1.66 -12.15 15.44
N ASN A 237 0.47 -12.68 15.24
CA ASN A 237 0.21 -14.10 15.25
C ASN A 237 0.49 -14.73 13.88
N ALA A 238 1.58 -15.48 13.75
CA ALA A 238 1.96 -16.15 12.51
C ALA A 238 0.95 -17.19 12.00
N TRP A 239 0.02 -17.66 12.85
CA TRP A 239 -1.02 -18.60 12.42
C TRP A 239 -2.10 -17.96 11.55
N LEU A 240 -2.24 -16.64 11.57
CA LEU A 240 -3.18 -15.92 10.70
C LEU A 240 -2.85 -16.11 9.22
N THR A 241 -1.56 -16.12 8.89
CA THR A 241 -1.08 -16.22 7.51
C THR A 241 -0.58 -17.62 7.13
N LYS A 242 -0.71 -18.62 8.03
CA LYS A 242 -0.49 -20.03 7.66
C LYS A 242 -1.65 -20.55 6.84
N PRO A 243 -1.38 -21.47 5.88
CA PRO A 243 -2.44 -22.15 5.14
C PRO A 243 -3.44 -22.87 6.07
N THR A 244 -4.70 -22.88 5.68
CA THR A 244 -5.79 -23.55 6.44
C THR A 244 -5.55 -25.03 6.63
N GLY A 245 -5.01 -25.71 5.62
CA GLY A 245 -4.59 -27.12 5.72
C GLY A 245 -3.51 -27.41 6.76
N ALA A 246 -2.76 -26.39 7.20
CA ALA A 246 -1.81 -26.48 8.31
C ALA A 246 -2.42 -26.04 9.66
N GLY A 247 -3.71 -25.70 9.68
CA GLY A 247 -4.43 -25.19 10.85
C GLY A 247 -4.40 -23.67 11.01
N GLY A 248 -3.78 -22.93 10.07
CA GLY A 248 -3.79 -21.48 10.03
C GLY A 248 -5.12 -20.89 9.58
N ALA A 249 -5.26 -19.56 9.65
CA ALA A 249 -6.47 -18.87 9.19
C ALA A 249 -6.49 -18.64 7.67
N GLY A 250 -5.35 -18.69 6.99
CA GLY A 250 -5.25 -18.65 5.52
C GLY A 250 -5.25 -17.25 4.91
N PHE A 251 -4.99 -16.19 5.68
CA PHE A 251 -4.80 -14.84 5.12
C PHE A 251 -3.49 -14.74 4.33
N ASP A 252 -3.47 -13.92 3.29
CA ASP A 252 -2.25 -13.65 2.51
C ASP A 252 -1.28 -12.77 3.29
N ALA A 253 -1.79 -11.81 4.05
CA ALA A 253 -0.97 -10.95 4.91
C ALA A 253 -1.74 -10.46 6.14
N GLN A 254 -0.99 -9.85 7.07
CA GLN A 254 -1.55 -9.12 8.22
C GLN A 254 -0.89 -7.74 8.34
N TRP A 255 -1.62 -6.77 8.87
CA TRP A 255 -1.05 -5.49 9.29
C TRP A 255 -0.01 -5.74 10.36
N ASP A 256 1.19 -5.17 10.19
CA ASP A 256 2.36 -5.59 10.98
C ASP A 256 2.71 -4.61 12.10
N ALA A 257 2.22 -4.91 13.30
CA ALA A 257 2.57 -4.15 14.49
C ALA A 257 4.07 -4.27 14.90
N GLN A 258 4.75 -5.37 14.51
CA GLN A 258 6.21 -5.51 14.72
C GLN A 258 7.02 -4.52 13.88
N PHE A 259 6.45 -4.06 12.76
CA PHE A 259 7.06 -3.01 11.95
C PHE A 259 6.63 -1.62 12.43
N TYR A 260 5.34 -1.42 12.57
CA TYR A 260 4.75 -0.11 12.85
C TYR A 260 5.32 0.52 14.12
N TRP A 261 5.20 -0.16 15.28
CA TRP A 261 5.58 0.44 16.56
C TRP A 261 7.05 0.84 16.65
N PRO A 262 8.04 -0.02 16.31
CA PRO A 262 9.44 0.38 16.39
C PRO A 262 9.83 1.46 15.39
N VAL A 263 9.32 1.39 14.16
CA VAL A 263 9.69 2.35 13.12
C VAL A 263 9.12 3.72 13.45
N ARG A 264 7.80 3.81 13.66
CA ARG A 264 7.14 5.08 14.00
C ARG A 264 7.70 5.66 15.31
N GLY A 265 7.84 4.86 16.34
CA GLY A 265 8.37 5.29 17.64
C GLY A 265 9.76 5.96 17.50
N ASN A 266 10.66 5.37 16.73
CA ASN A 266 11.98 5.93 16.49
C ASN A 266 11.94 7.22 15.63
N LEU A 267 10.98 7.35 14.72
CA LEU A 267 10.83 8.55 13.89
C LEU A 267 10.28 9.73 14.67
N ILE A 268 9.30 9.52 15.56
CA ILE A 268 8.69 10.60 16.35
C ILE A 268 9.53 11.00 17.57
N THR A 269 10.40 10.12 18.05
CA THR A 269 11.30 10.41 19.20
C THR A 269 12.08 11.70 18.97
N PRO A 270 11.98 12.72 19.87
CA PRO A 270 12.60 14.03 19.64
C PRO A 270 14.12 13.99 19.58
N ASN A 271 14.76 13.30 20.53
CA ASN A 271 16.21 13.27 20.65
C ASN A 271 16.81 12.13 19.83
N ASP A 272 17.83 12.42 19.05
CA ASP A 272 18.55 11.41 18.26
C ASP A 272 19.15 10.31 19.16
N ALA A 273 19.64 10.68 20.36
CA ALA A 273 20.27 9.75 21.28
C ALA A 273 19.34 8.59 21.71
N ASP A 274 18.04 8.86 21.79
CA ASP A 274 17.03 7.92 22.30
C ASP A 274 16.54 6.95 21.21
N ARG A 275 16.93 7.14 19.92
CA ARG A 275 16.57 6.23 18.83
C ARG A 275 17.35 4.92 18.93
N ASP A 276 16.68 3.82 18.66
CA ASP A 276 17.29 2.49 18.66
C ASP A 276 17.29 1.86 17.26
N MET A 277 18.47 1.82 16.64
CA MET A 277 18.66 1.21 15.33
C MET A 277 18.50 -0.31 15.34
N ASN A 278 18.68 -0.97 16.51
CA ASN A 278 18.42 -2.40 16.62
C ASN A 278 16.94 -2.71 16.59
N ALA A 279 16.10 -1.85 17.18
CA ALA A 279 14.65 -1.98 17.08
C ALA A 279 14.18 -1.85 15.62
N ILE A 280 14.72 -0.88 14.88
CA ILE A 280 14.42 -0.72 13.43
C ILE A 280 14.93 -1.93 12.64
N LYS A 281 16.15 -2.43 12.93
CA LYS A 281 16.66 -3.67 12.33
C LYS A 281 15.69 -4.83 12.56
N GLY A 282 15.22 -5.00 13.81
CA GLY A 282 14.25 -6.04 14.17
C GLY A 282 12.97 -5.94 13.34
N ALA A 283 12.43 -4.72 13.22
CA ALA A 283 11.24 -4.44 12.43
C ALA A 283 11.41 -4.78 10.93
N ILE A 284 12.54 -4.42 10.35
CA ILE A 284 12.85 -4.71 8.94
C ILE A 284 12.96 -6.23 8.70
N LEU A 285 13.62 -6.97 9.61
CA LEU A 285 13.87 -8.40 9.46
C LEU A 285 12.70 -9.29 9.88
N ALA A 286 11.70 -8.74 10.55
CA ALA A 286 10.50 -9.49 10.92
C ALA A 286 9.80 -10.05 9.67
N ASN A 287 9.24 -11.24 9.81
CA ASN A 287 8.43 -11.90 8.78
C ASN A 287 7.53 -12.93 9.45
N TYR A 288 6.53 -13.41 8.72
CA TYR A 288 5.69 -14.51 9.15
C TYR A 288 5.97 -15.74 8.30
N ASN A 289 6.14 -16.88 8.94
CA ASN A 289 6.31 -18.19 8.28
C ASN A 289 7.47 -18.26 7.26
N GLY A 290 8.47 -17.39 7.37
CA GLY A 290 9.59 -17.30 6.42
C GLY A 290 9.28 -16.51 5.14
N ASP A 291 8.13 -15.86 5.08
CA ASP A 291 7.71 -15.02 3.95
C ASP A 291 7.54 -13.56 4.40
N ALA A 292 8.34 -12.68 3.82
CA ALA A 292 8.30 -11.26 4.13
C ALA A 292 7.06 -10.56 3.55
N PHE A 293 6.37 -11.17 2.59
CA PHE A 293 5.17 -10.59 1.98
C PHE A 293 3.87 -10.97 2.70
N GLN A 294 3.95 -11.78 3.75
CA GLN A 294 2.81 -12.04 4.64
C GLN A 294 2.55 -10.89 5.63
N ARG A 295 3.02 -9.70 5.32
CA ARG A 295 2.82 -8.51 6.15
C ARG A 295 2.62 -7.24 5.33
N VAL A 296 1.77 -6.35 5.81
CA VAL A 296 1.61 -4.97 5.33
C VAL A 296 2.39 -4.05 6.26
N VAL A 297 3.29 -3.23 5.71
CA VAL A 297 4.19 -2.36 6.46
C VAL A 297 3.85 -0.89 6.22
N TYR A 298 3.76 -0.10 7.29
CA TYR A 298 3.30 1.29 7.24
C TYR A 298 3.82 2.11 8.43
N THR A 299 3.69 3.42 8.36
CA THR A 299 3.92 4.36 9.46
C THR A 299 2.68 5.13 9.87
N GLU A 300 1.65 5.12 9.03
CA GLU A 300 0.32 5.66 9.31
C GLU A 300 -0.76 4.73 8.78
N SER A 301 -1.84 4.61 9.52
CA SER A 301 -3.15 4.11 9.12
C SER A 301 -4.21 5.03 9.72
N HIS A 302 -5.49 4.86 9.35
CA HIS A 302 -6.59 5.64 9.92
C HIS A 302 -6.60 5.58 11.45
N ASP A 303 -6.34 4.40 12.03
CA ASP A 303 -6.37 4.14 13.47
C ASP A 303 -5.19 4.81 14.19
N GLU A 304 -4.01 4.72 13.58
CA GLU A 304 -2.75 5.14 14.17
C GLU A 304 -2.51 6.67 14.09
N VAL A 305 -3.38 7.37 13.39
CA VAL A 305 -3.36 8.84 13.33
C VAL A 305 -4.63 9.46 13.93
N ALA A 306 -5.36 8.67 14.73
CA ALA A 306 -6.55 9.05 15.48
C ALA A 306 -6.46 8.48 16.92
N ASN A 307 -7.55 8.38 17.63
CA ASN A 307 -7.62 7.74 18.95
C ASN A 307 -6.60 8.30 19.98
N GLY A 308 -6.35 9.60 19.95
CA GLY A 308 -5.36 10.28 20.80
C GLY A 308 -3.95 10.32 20.21
N GLN A 309 -3.78 9.83 18.98
CA GLN A 309 -2.55 9.93 18.20
C GLN A 309 -2.72 10.96 17.07
N SER A 310 -1.64 11.28 16.37
CA SER A 310 -1.64 12.28 15.32
C SER A 310 -0.85 11.83 14.10
N ARG A 311 -1.04 12.51 12.97
CA ARG A 311 -0.24 12.36 11.75
C ARG A 311 1.25 12.49 12.06
N MET A 312 2.10 11.83 11.28
CA MET A 312 3.56 11.83 11.48
C MET A 312 4.15 13.26 11.62
N PRO A 313 3.82 14.23 10.74
CA PRO A 313 4.38 15.57 10.85
C PRO A 313 4.05 16.23 12.20
N GLU A 314 2.81 16.07 12.66
CA GLU A 314 2.32 16.62 13.93
C GLU A 314 2.94 15.88 15.13
N ALA A 315 3.03 14.54 15.07
CA ALA A 315 3.66 13.74 16.13
C ALA A 315 5.15 14.06 16.30
N ILE A 316 5.84 14.41 15.20
CA ILE A 316 7.25 14.81 15.22
C ILE A 316 7.45 16.18 15.88
N TRP A 317 6.61 17.14 15.52
CA TRP A 317 6.67 18.51 16.09
C TRP A 317 5.26 19.09 16.24
N PRO A 318 4.63 18.87 17.38
CA PRO A 318 3.27 19.37 17.62
C PRO A 318 3.14 20.88 17.41
N GLY A 319 2.12 21.29 16.65
CA GLY A 319 1.85 22.69 16.29
C GLY A 319 2.83 23.28 15.26
N ASN A 320 3.74 22.48 14.68
CA ASN A 320 4.66 22.90 13.63
C ASN A 320 4.95 21.76 12.62
N ALA A 321 3.90 21.19 12.07
CA ALA A 321 3.96 20.06 11.15
C ALA A 321 4.72 20.35 9.84
N ALA A 322 4.89 21.63 9.46
CA ALA A 322 5.71 22.05 8.33
C ALA A 322 7.19 22.27 8.68
N SER A 323 7.61 21.94 9.90
CA SER A 323 9.00 22.11 10.34
C SER A 323 9.96 21.27 9.49
N TRP A 324 11.23 21.71 9.44
CA TRP A 324 12.29 20.93 8.82
C TRP A 324 12.36 19.49 9.38
N TYR A 325 12.23 19.34 10.71
CA TYR A 325 12.25 18.03 11.37
C TYR A 325 11.06 17.16 10.95
N SER A 326 9.86 17.74 10.87
CA SER A 326 8.66 17.01 10.44
C SER A 326 8.81 16.53 8.99
N LYS A 327 9.24 17.40 8.08
CA LYS A 327 9.51 17.05 6.68
C LYS A 327 10.55 15.95 6.56
N LYS A 328 11.71 16.12 7.19
CA LYS A 328 12.85 15.18 7.09
C LYS A 328 12.54 13.81 7.69
N ARG A 329 11.90 13.76 8.86
CA ARG A 329 11.64 12.49 9.53
C ARG A 329 10.42 11.76 8.95
N SER A 330 9.40 12.48 8.46
CA SER A 330 8.27 11.87 7.74
C SER A 330 8.75 11.23 6.43
N THR A 331 9.58 11.93 5.66
CA THR A 331 10.12 11.39 4.40
C THR A 331 11.12 10.26 4.61
N LEU A 332 11.88 10.28 5.72
CA LEU A 332 12.70 9.14 6.11
C LEU A 332 11.81 7.92 6.45
N GLY A 333 10.67 8.14 7.13
CA GLY A 333 9.69 7.08 7.40
C GLY A 333 9.14 6.46 6.12
N ALA A 334 8.77 7.29 5.14
CA ALA A 334 8.35 6.81 3.82
C ALA A 334 9.44 5.96 3.15
N ALA A 335 10.70 6.39 3.24
CA ALA A 335 11.83 5.62 2.69
C ALA A 335 12.03 4.28 3.40
N VAL A 336 11.88 4.23 4.74
CA VAL A 336 11.92 2.95 5.49
C VAL A 336 10.83 2.01 5.00
N VAL A 337 9.58 2.47 4.87
CA VAL A 337 8.44 1.66 4.39
C VAL A 337 8.72 1.15 2.98
N MET A 338 9.05 2.03 2.03
CA MET A 338 9.20 1.67 0.62
C MET A 338 10.43 0.80 0.32
N THR A 339 11.45 0.80 1.18
CA THR A 339 12.66 -0.02 0.99
C THR A 339 12.71 -1.27 1.86
N SER A 340 11.79 -1.43 2.81
CA SER A 340 11.67 -2.64 3.63
C SER A 340 11.01 -3.80 2.87
N PRO A 341 11.27 -5.07 3.26
CA PRO A 341 10.48 -6.19 2.77
C PRO A 341 9.08 -6.16 3.37
N GLY A 342 8.09 -6.55 2.61
CA GLY A 342 6.66 -6.47 2.94
C GLY A 342 5.87 -5.71 1.88
N ILE A 343 4.56 -5.62 2.06
CA ILE A 343 3.68 -4.83 1.20
C ILE A 343 3.54 -3.43 1.79
N PRO A 344 4.07 -2.40 1.14
CA PRO A 344 3.99 -1.04 1.66
C PRO A 344 2.57 -0.48 1.58
N MET A 345 2.14 0.14 2.66
CA MET A 345 0.89 0.91 2.73
C MET A 345 1.17 2.33 3.20
N MET A 346 0.38 3.27 2.71
CA MET A 346 0.34 4.65 3.17
C MET A 346 -1.10 5.09 3.34
N PHE A 347 -1.34 5.95 4.33
CA PHE A 347 -2.66 6.53 4.57
C PHE A 347 -2.83 7.84 3.79
N GLN A 348 -4.05 8.10 3.31
CA GLN A 348 -4.39 9.29 2.51
C GLN A 348 -3.79 10.58 3.06
N GLY A 349 -3.16 11.38 2.19
CA GLY A 349 -2.56 12.67 2.53
C GLY A 349 -1.15 12.60 3.11
N GLN A 350 -0.62 11.42 3.40
CA GLN A 350 0.74 11.27 3.93
C GLN A 350 1.80 11.81 2.95
N GLU A 351 1.55 11.69 1.66
CA GLU A 351 2.46 12.12 0.58
C GLU A 351 2.58 13.65 0.43
N PHE A 352 1.67 14.40 1.02
CA PHE A 352 1.76 15.86 1.09
C PHE A 352 1.70 16.41 2.51
N LEU A 353 2.15 15.59 3.49
CA LEU A 353 2.31 15.99 4.89
C LEU A 353 1.01 16.49 5.53
N GLU A 354 -0.10 15.79 5.32
CA GLU A 354 -1.32 16.04 6.10
C GLU A 354 -0.97 16.00 7.59
N ASP A 355 -1.54 16.91 8.38
CA ASP A 355 -1.19 17.10 9.80
C ASP A 355 -2.41 16.93 10.73
N GLY A 356 -2.25 17.31 11.99
CA GLY A 356 -3.28 17.11 12.99
C GLY A 356 -3.51 15.61 13.26
N TYR A 357 -4.77 15.20 13.26
CA TYR A 357 -5.20 13.82 13.43
C TYR A 357 -6.40 13.55 12.52
N PHE A 358 -6.63 12.28 12.22
CA PHE A 358 -7.74 11.87 11.33
C PHE A 358 -9.09 12.01 12.04
N GLN A 359 -10.03 12.65 11.34
CA GLN A 359 -11.45 12.73 11.69
C GLN A 359 -12.28 12.54 10.41
N ASP A 360 -13.41 11.84 10.53
CA ASP A 360 -14.36 11.63 9.44
C ASP A 360 -15.14 12.90 9.03
N THR A 361 -15.04 13.96 9.85
CA THR A 361 -15.64 15.27 9.62
C THR A 361 -14.68 16.28 9.01
N ASP A 362 -13.39 15.94 8.86
CA ASP A 362 -12.34 16.85 8.38
C ASP A 362 -11.76 16.36 7.04
N PRO A 363 -12.13 17.00 5.92
CA PRO A 363 -11.62 16.60 4.61
C PRO A 363 -10.12 16.84 4.50
N LEU A 364 -9.42 16.03 3.69
CA LEU A 364 -8.02 16.27 3.35
C LEU A 364 -7.79 17.70 2.83
N ASP A 365 -6.76 18.35 3.35
CA ASP A 365 -6.33 19.66 2.84
C ASP A 365 -5.54 19.54 1.53
N TRP A 366 -6.27 19.46 0.42
CA TRP A 366 -5.67 19.41 -0.91
C TRP A 366 -4.83 20.64 -1.29
N ALA A 367 -4.86 21.73 -0.53
CA ALA A 367 -3.94 22.85 -0.75
C ALA A 367 -2.50 22.48 -0.40
N LYS A 368 -2.30 21.58 0.56
CA LYS A 368 -0.99 21.02 0.92
C LYS A 368 -0.33 20.28 -0.21
N ASN A 369 -1.10 19.61 -1.09
CA ASN A 369 -0.56 18.97 -2.31
C ASN A 369 0.16 19.97 -3.23
N LYS A 370 -0.24 21.25 -3.24
CA LYS A 370 0.47 22.32 -3.97
C LYS A 370 1.62 22.88 -3.15
N THR A 371 1.46 22.99 -1.85
CA THR A 371 2.49 23.52 -0.93
C THR A 371 3.69 22.57 -0.86
N PHE A 372 3.44 21.26 -0.76
CA PHE A 372 4.46 20.23 -0.59
C PHE A 372 4.66 19.37 -1.85
N VAL A 373 4.58 20.00 -3.03
CA VAL A 373 4.71 19.31 -4.32
C VAL A 373 6.02 18.52 -4.45
N GLY A 374 7.12 19.02 -3.89
CA GLY A 374 8.40 18.32 -3.90
C GLY A 374 8.41 17.10 -2.96
N ILE A 375 7.75 17.17 -1.80
CA ILE A 375 7.59 16.03 -0.91
C ILE A 375 6.77 14.94 -1.61
N LYS A 376 5.67 15.30 -2.29
CA LYS A 376 4.93 14.36 -3.13
C LYS A 376 5.82 13.72 -4.21
N SER A 377 6.69 14.50 -4.83
CA SER A 377 7.65 13.96 -5.82
C SER A 377 8.61 12.95 -5.17
N LEU A 378 9.04 13.18 -3.93
CA LEU A 378 9.85 12.22 -3.18
C LEU A 378 9.11 10.88 -2.98
N TYR A 379 7.83 10.92 -2.60
CA TYR A 379 6.99 9.71 -2.49
C TYR A 379 6.85 9.00 -3.85
N LYS A 380 6.59 9.75 -4.91
CA LYS A 380 6.51 9.22 -6.29
C LYS A 380 7.79 8.49 -6.69
N ASP A 381 8.96 9.07 -6.42
CA ASP A 381 10.25 8.46 -6.72
C ASP A 381 10.49 7.20 -5.88
N LEU A 382 10.15 7.21 -4.60
CA LEU A 382 10.22 6.02 -3.73
C LEU A 382 9.32 4.89 -4.22
N ILE A 383 8.09 5.20 -4.61
CA ILE A 383 7.15 4.22 -5.17
C ILE A 383 7.68 3.65 -6.50
N ALA A 384 8.24 4.50 -7.35
CA ALA A 384 8.85 4.06 -8.62
C ALA A 384 10.03 3.10 -8.38
N LEU A 385 10.89 3.38 -7.38
CA LEU A 385 11.98 2.48 -6.97
C LEU A 385 11.42 1.16 -6.42
N ARG A 386 10.42 1.23 -5.52
CA ARG A 386 9.80 0.05 -4.91
C ARG A 386 9.18 -0.89 -5.94
N LYS A 387 8.61 -0.35 -7.00
CA LYS A 387 8.01 -1.09 -8.11
C LYS A 387 9.00 -1.46 -9.22
N ASN A 388 10.28 -1.09 -9.06
CA ASN A 388 11.32 -1.34 -10.07
C ASN A 388 10.97 -0.77 -11.46
N ASN A 389 10.30 0.38 -11.53
CA ASN A 389 9.83 0.94 -12.81
C ASN A 389 10.95 1.19 -13.84
N ALA A 390 12.15 1.50 -13.38
CA ALA A 390 13.32 1.70 -14.24
C ALA A 390 14.13 0.42 -14.52
N GLY A 391 13.72 -0.74 -13.98
CA GLY A 391 14.44 -1.99 -14.15
C GLY A 391 15.79 -2.07 -13.42
N LEU A 392 16.02 -1.23 -12.39
CA LEU A 392 17.32 -1.06 -11.73
C LEU A 392 17.31 -1.40 -10.22
N THR A 393 16.15 -1.71 -9.67
CA THR A 393 15.94 -1.89 -8.23
C THR A 393 15.09 -3.12 -7.92
N ARG A 394 15.22 -4.15 -8.74
CA ARG A 394 14.40 -5.38 -8.64
C ARG A 394 14.44 -6.01 -7.24
N GLY A 395 15.54 -5.89 -6.53
CA GLY A 395 15.67 -6.39 -5.15
C GLY A 395 14.66 -5.80 -4.18
N LEU A 396 14.10 -4.61 -4.44
CA LEU A 396 13.05 -4.04 -3.60
C LEU A 396 11.72 -4.79 -3.72
N THR A 397 11.48 -5.51 -4.82
CA THR A 397 10.34 -6.42 -4.98
C THR A 397 10.63 -7.84 -4.50
N GLY A 398 11.88 -8.14 -4.10
CA GLY A 398 12.29 -9.42 -3.53
C GLY A 398 12.04 -9.48 -2.02
N GLN A 399 12.00 -10.69 -1.48
CA GLN A 399 11.87 -10.88 -0.03
C GLN A 399 13.21 -10.94 0.72
N ASN A 400 14.32 -11.17 0.00
CA ASN A 400 15.62 -11.34 0.62
C ASN A 400 16.13 -10.01 1.18
N THR A 401 16.62 -10.05 2.41
CA THR A 401 17.08 -8.86 3.13
C THR A 401 18.20 -9.22 4.10
N ASN A 402 19.24 -8.40 4.09
CA ASN A 402 20.31 -8.43 5.09
C ASN A 402 20.53 -7.01 5.64
N VAL A 403 20.23 -6.80 6.91
CA VAL A 403 20.62 -5.56 7.61
C VAL A 403 22.06 -5.75 8.10
N PHE A 404 23.01 -5.43 7.24
CA PHE A 404 24.43 -5.70 7.42
C PHE A 404 25.15 -4.64 8.27
N HIS A 405 24.62 -3.41 8.34
CA HIS A 405 25.21 -2.30 9.07
C HIS A 405 24.24 -1.73 10.09
N VAL A 406 24.64 -1.72 11.36
CA VAL A 406 23.90 -1.06 12.46
C VAL A 406 24.89 -0.30 13.32
N ASN A 407 24.83 1.02 13.30
CA ASN A 407 25.63 1.88 14.17
C ASN A 407 24.69 2.69 15.07
N ASN A 408 24.40 2.14 16.25
CA ASN A 408 23.44 2.76 17.17
C ASN A 408 23.96 4.08 17.77
N SER A 409 25.28 4.28 17.85
CA SER A 409 25.88 5.52 18.34
C SER A 409 25.77 6.66 17.33
N LEU A 410 25.95 6.37 16.06
CA LEU A 410 25.86 7.34 14.95
C LEU A 410 24.47 7.38 14.32
N LYS A 411 23.55 6.51 14.75
CA LYS A 411 22.19 6.37 14.21
C LYS A 411 22.17 6.05 12.72
N MET A 412 23.05 5.15 12.30
CA MET A 412 23.17 4.70 10.91
C MET A 412 22.68 3.26 10.76
N LEU A 413 21.98 3.00 9.65
CA LEU A 413 21.50 1.69 9.27
C LEU A 413 21.83 1.44 7.80
N GLY A 414 22.27 0.22 7.46
CA GLY A 414 22.51 -0.23 6.09
C GLY A 414 21.87 -1.58 5.85
N LEU A 415 21.12 -1.70 4.76
CA LEU A 415 20.51 -2.96 4.35
C LEU A 415 20.76 -3.25 2.87
N HIS A 416 20.88 -4.53 2.57
CA HIS A 416 20.97 -5.09 1.23
C HIS A 416 19.66 -5.83 0.94
N ARG A 417 19.05 -5.51 -0.19
CA ARG A 417 17.83 -6.14 -0.71
C ARG A 417 18.13 -6.80 -2.04
N TRP A 418 17.59 -8.01 -2.26
CA TRP A 418 17.72 -8.71 -3.53
C TRP A 418 16.56 -9.68 -3.76
N MET A 419 16.25 -9.96 -5.01
CA MET A 419 15.35 -11.04 -5.41
C MET A 419 16.16 -12.29 -5.77
N ASN A 420 17.00 -12.19 -6.80
CA ASN A 420 17.90 -13.25 -7.26
C ASN A 420 19.38 -12.90 -7.07
N GLY A 421 19.66 -11.65 -6.80
CA GLY A 421 21.01 -11.06 -6.74
C GLY A 421 21.59 -10.76 -8.12
N GLY A 422 22.53 -9.84 -8.15
CA GLY A 422 23.20 -9.44 -9.37
C GLY A 422 23.00 -7.97 -9.73
N GLU A 423 23.63 -7.55 -10.82
CA GLU A 423 23.48 -6.20 -11.37
C GLU A 423 21.98 -5.93 -11.67
N LYS A 424 21.50 -4.73 -11.39
CA LYS A 424 20.10 -4.29 -11.50
C LYS A 424 19.12 -4.95 -10.52
N ASP A 425 19.58 -5.95 -9.77
CA ASP A 425 18.78 -6.64 -8.73
C ASP A 425 19.25 -6.22 -7.34
N ASP A 426 20.56 -6.33 -7.04
CA ASP A 426 21.09 -5.93 -5.72
C ASP A 426 20.86 -4.43 -5.47
N VAL A 427 20.20 -4.12 -4.34
CA VAL A 427 19.95 -2.76 -3.87
C VAL A 427 20.58 -2.59 -2.49
N VAL A 428 21.41 -1.59 -2.34
CA VAL A 428 21.96 -1.18 -1.05
C VAL A 428 21.27 0.10 -0.61
N VAL A 429 20.66 0.07 0.57
CA VAL A 429 19.98 1.21 1.18
C VAL A 429 20.75 1.62 2.42
N VAL A 430 21.07 2.90 2.56
CA VAL A 430 21.72 3.44 3.77
C VAL A 430 20.92 4.60 4.31
N MET A 431 20.69 4.59 5.61
CA MET A 431 19.85 5.57 6.29
C MET A 431 20.58 6.20 7.47
N ASN A 432 20.45 7.51 7.58
CA ASN A 432 20.89 8.29 8.72
C ASN A 432 19.67 8.78 9.52
N PHE A 433 19.53 8.30 10.74
CA PHE A 433 18.43 8.67 11.66
C PHE A 433 18.82 9.83 12.62
N SER A 434 19.87 10.59 12.31
CA SER A 434 20.30 11.72 13.13
C SER A 434 20.31 13.04 12.36
N ALA A 435 20.24 14.16 13.09
CA ALA A 435 20.40 15.50 12.55
C ALA A 435 21.83 15.81 12.09
N THR A 436 22.79 14.92 12.38
CA THR A 436 24.20 15.12 12.03
C THR A 436 24.53 14.47 10.70
N PRO A 437 24.95 15.21 9.68
CA PRO A 437 25.40 14.62 8.42
C PRO A 437 26.69 13.82 8.63
N ARG A 438 26.95 12.84 7.76
CA ARG A 438 28.18 12.04 7.79
C ARG A 438 28.95 12.23 6.49
N THR A 439 30.22 12.59 6.59
CA THR A 439 31.14 12.74 5.47
C THR A 439 32.13 11.58 5.46
N GLY A 440 32.43 11.05 4.27
CA GLY A 440 33.39 9.96 4.15
C GLY A 440 32.98 8.70 4.91
N TYR A 441 31.66 8.43 5.00
CA TYR A 441 31.13 7.28 5.73
C TYR A 441 31.29 6.01 4.90
N ARG A 442 31.83 4.95 5.52
CA ARG A 442 32.08 3.66 4.85
C ARG A 442 31.02 2.65 5.25
N VAL A 443 30.50 1.92 4.28
CA VAL A 443 29.66 0.72 4.49
C VAL A 443 30.08 -0.41 3.55
N GLY A 444 29.65 -1.63 3.85
CA GLY A 444 29.82 -2.80 3.00
C GLY A 444 28.91 -2.76 1.76
N PHE A 445 29.37 -3.42 0.68
CA PHE A 445 28.60 -3.66 -0.53
C PHE A 445 28.69 -5.14 -0.94
N PRO A 446 27.60 -5.73 -1.50
CA PRO A 446 27.58 -7.16 -1.82
C PRO A 446 28.51 -7.57 -2.98
N ARG A 447 28.98 -6.59 -3.76
CA ARG A 447 29.93 -6.79 -4.87
C ARG A 447 30.74 -5.52 -5.14
N ASP A 448 31.82 -5.65 -5.91
CA ASP A 448 32.60 -4.54 -6.41
C ASP A 448 31.93 -3.82 -7.59
N GLY A 449 32.64 -2.82 -8.14
CA GLY A 449 32.22 -2.07 -9.31
C GLY A 449 31.45 -0.80 -8.99
N ARG A 450 30.89 -0.20 -10.04
CA ARG A 450 30.23 1.10 -9.96
C ARG A 450 28.82 0.97 -9.40
N TRP A 451 28.55 1.62 -8.27
CA TRP A 451 27.25 1.76 -7.64
C TRP A 451 26.74 3.18 -7.86
N LYS A 452 25.56 3.29 -8.44
CA LYS A 452 24.94 4.58 -8.76
C LYS A 452 23.94 4.96 -7.70
N VAL A 453 23.90 6.26 -7.34
CA VAL A 453 22.91 6.83 -6.46
C VAL A 453 21.58 6.90 -7.21
N ARG A 454 20.61 6.08 -6.83
CA ARG A 454 19.26 6.07 -7.42
C ARG A 454 18.31 7.02 -6.71
N PHE A 455 18.60 7.30 -5.45
CA PHE A 455 17.75 8.16 -4.63
C PHE A 455 18.56 8.79 -3.51
N ASN A 456 18.30 10.06 -3.26
CA ASN A 456 18.81 10.81 -2.12
C ASN A 456 17.69 11.68 -1.55
N SER A 457 17.12 11.27 -0.41
CA SER A 457 16.02 12.01 0.21
C SER A 457 16.39 13.39 0.76
N ASP A 458 17.69 13.76 0.71
CA ASP A 458 18.18 15.09 1.10
C ASP A 458 18.27 16.08 -0.07
N TRP A 459 17.83 15.65 -1.26
CA TRP A 459 17.87 16.52 -2.43
C TRP A 459 16.97 17.74 -2.25
N ASN A 460 17.54 18.93 -2.49
CA ASN A 460 16.80 20.20 -2.32
C ASN A 460 15.70 20.44 -3.37
N GLY A 461 15.61 19.62 -4.41
CA GLY A 461 14.48 19.59 -5.32
C GLY A 461 13.20 19.05 -4.69
N TYR A 462 13.31 18.29 -3.59
CA TYR A 462 12.14 17.82 -2.82
C TYR A 462 11.65 18.88 -1.83
N ASP A 463 12.56 19.65 -1.23
CA ASP A 463 12.23 20.80 -0.40
C ASP A 463 13.45 21.73 -0.29
N ALA A 464 13.26 23.03 -0.51
CA ALA A 464 14.34 24.00 -0.50
C ALA A 464 15.11 24.08 0.84
N SER A 465 14.54 23.58 1.93
CA SER A 465 15.18 23.53 3.25
C SER A 465 16.09 22.29 3.43
N PHE A 466 16.09 21.33 2.50
CA PHE A 466 16.96 20.15 2.55
C PHE A 466 18.39 20.54 2.16
N ALA A 467 19.36 19.93 2.85
CA ALA A 467 20.76 20.33 2.73
C ALA A 467 21.39 20.00 1.37
N ASN A 468 20.78 19.09 0.60
CA ASN A 468 21.33 18.59 -0.66
C ASN A 468 22.79 18.10 -0.50
N THR A 469 23.03 17.34 0.57
CA THR A 469 24.37 16.81 0.86
C THR A 469 24.90 16.07 -0.34
N ALA A 470 26.04 16.51 -0.86
CA ALA A 470 26.63 15.98 -2.07
C ALA A 470 26.98 14.49 -1.89
N THR A 471 26.26 13.64 -2.57
CA THR A 471 26.50 12.20 -2.65
C THR A 471 26.66 11.84 -4.11
N PHE A 472 27.71 11.09 -4.41
CA PHE A 472 28.04 10.72 -5.79
C PHE A 472 28.03 9.21 -5.94
N ASP A 473 27.91 8.76 -7.18
CA ASP A 473 28.19 7.38 -7.54
C ASP A 473 29.57 6.97 -7.02
N LEU A 474 29.69 5.75 -6.56
CA LEU A 474 30.93 5.25 -5.97
C LEU A 474 31.40 3.95 -6.61
N ASP A 475 32.69 3.68 -6.54
CA ASP A 475 33.29 2.42 -6.92
C ASP A 475 33.58 1.60 -5.66
N ALA A 476 32.77 0.57 -5.43
CA ALA A 476 33.01 -0.40 -4.36
C ALA A 476 34.15 -1.33 -4.77
N THR A 477 35.00 -1.74 -3.82
CA THR A 477 36.16 -2.58 -4.10
C THR A 477 36.28 -3.76 -3.13
N TYR A 478 36.63 -4.92 -3.63
CA TYR A 478 36.97 -6.13 -2.87
C TYR A 478 38.26 -5.98 -2.05
N SER A 479 39.13 -4.99 -2.36
CA SER A 479 40.34 -4.77 -1.56
C SER A 479 40.07 -4.32 -0.13
N THR A 480 38.87 -3.88 0.17
CA THR A 480 38.44 -3.37 1.48
C THR A 480 37.08 -3.95 1.90
N PRO A 481 36.98 -5.25 2.27
CA PRO A 481 35.76 -5.82 2.84
C PRO A 481 35.32 -5.04 4.08
N TRP A 482 34.00 -4.91 4.27
CA TRP A 482 33.45 -4.18 5.41
C TRP A 482 32.08 -4.69 5.80
N ASP A 483 31.70 -4.60 7.08
CA ASP A 483 30.37 -5.02 7.58
C ASP A 483 30.00 -6.47 7.23
N GLY A 484 30.98 -7.36 7.08
CA GLY A 484 30.74 -8.74 6.67
C GLY A 484 30.41 -8.93 5.18
N LEU A 485 30.46 -7.85 4.38
CA LEU A 485 30.29 -7.90 2.92
C LEU A 485 31.65 -7.86 2.20
N PRO A 486 31.73 -8.46 0.99
CA PRO A 486 33.01 -8.66 0.29
C PRO A 486 33.63 -7.37 -0.24
N ALA A 487 32.85 -6.33 -0.48
CA ALA A 487 33.32 -5.03 -0.97
C ALA A 487 32.89 -3.91 -0.03
N SER A 488 33.44 -2.71 -0.20
CA SER A 488 32.97 -1.52 0.51
C SER A 488 33.11 -0.26 -0.33
N GLY A 489 32.33 0.76 0.04
CA GLY A 489 32.36 2.08 -0.56
C GLY A 489 32.26 3.19 0.47
N VAL A 490 32.64 4.39 0.07
CA VAL A 490 32.63 5.59 0.91
C VAL A 490 31.80 6.67 0.24
N PHE A 491 30.94 7.32 1.01
CA PHE A 491 30.02 8.37 0.53
C PHE A 491 29.73 9.39 1.63
N ASN A 492 29.04 10.44 1.26
CA ASN A 492 28.45 11.38 2.22
C ASN A 492 26.93 11.14 2.31
N ILE A 493 26.35 11.37 3.49
CA ILE A 493 24.92 11.27 3.71
C ILE A 493 24.42 12.40 4.61
N GLY A 494 23.33 13.04 4.20
CA GLY A 494 22.72 14.15 4.91
C GLY A 494 22.03 13.75 6.22
N PRO A 495 21.52 14.74 6.97
CA PRO A 495 20.74 14.50 8.18
C PRO A 495 19.38 13.88 7.83
N TYR A 496 18.91 12.91 8.62
CA TYR A 496 17.63 12.21 8.42
C TYR A 496 17.41 11.82 6.95
N THR A 497 18.38 11.12 6.37
CA THR A 497 18.45 10.85 4.93
C THR A 497 18.46 9.36 4.65
N CYS A 498 17.80 8.98 3.57
CA CYS A 498 17.91 7.68 2.91
C CYS A 498 18.63 7.84 1.58
N LEU A 499 19.64 7.00 1.34
CA LEU A 499 20.30 6.78 0.05
C LEU A 499 19.97 5.39 -0.47
N VAL A 500 19.68 5.29 -1.75
CA VAL A 500 19.48 4.00 -2.44
C VAL A 500 20.52 3.87 -3.54
N PHE A 501 21.24 2.76 -3.55
CA PHE A 501 22.26 2.44 -4.54
C PHE A 501 21.90 1.16 -5.28
N SER A 502 22.15 1.12 -6.58
CA SER A 502 22.17 -0.11 -7.38
C SER A 502 23.18 0.00 -8.51
N GLN A 503 23.47 -1.13 -9.15
CA GLN A 503 24.38 -1.18 -10.30
C GLN A 503 23.60 -1.18 -11.62
N GLY A 504 24.33 -0.93 -12.72
CA GLY A 504 23.82 -0.96 -14.09
C GLY A 504 23.21 0.37 -14.56
N ASP A 505 22.95 0.41 -15.83
CA ASP A 505 22.29 1.52 -16.50
C ASP A 505 20.82 1.16 -16.82
N PRO A 506 19.92 2.15 -16.89
CA PRO A 506 18.59 1.90 -17.38
C PRO A 506 18.67 1.26 -18.77
N PRO A 507 17.70 0.42 -19.15
CA PRO A 507 17.61 -0.01 -20.53
C PRO A 507 17.59 1.25 -21.41
N PRO A 508 18.19 1.21 -22.60
CA PRO A 508 18.09 2.34 -23.51
C PRO A 508 16.62 2.70 -23.70
N PRO A 509 16.30 4.00 -23.80
CA PRO A 509 14.94 4.42 -24.00
C PRO A 509 14.38 3.68 -25.22
N THR A 510 13.25 3.02 -25.04
CA THR A 510 12.52 2.36 -26.13
C THR A 510 11.72 3.39 -26.87
N ASN A 511 11.88 3.44 -28.18
CA ASN A 511 11.04 4.21 -29.07
C ASN A 511 10.14 3.23 -29.82
N ALA A 512 8.84 3.42 -29.81
CA ALA A 512 7.91 2.53 -30.52
C ALA A 512 8.20 2.47 -32.04
N ALA A 513 8.85 3.49 -32.58
CA ALA A 513 9.29 3.52 -33.97
C ALA A 513 10.63 2.78 -34.22
N ASP A 514 11.37 2.41 -33.19
CA ASP A 514 12.49 1.46 -33.23
C ASP A 514 11.92 0.04 -33.22
N VAL A 515 11.42 -0.35 -34.38
CA VAL A 515 10.61 -1.57 -34.55
C VAL A 515 11.46 -2.84 -34.48
N ASN A 516 12.74 -2.72 -34.85
CA ASN A 516 13.71 -3.83 -34.80
C ASN A 516 14.46 -3.92 -33.47
N GLY A 517 14.35 -2.89 -32.60
CA GLY A 517 14.97 -2.86 -31.26
C GLY A 517 16.48 -2.67 -31.27
N ASP A 518 17.07 -2.10 -32.33
CA ASP A 518 18.51 -1.88 -32.44
C ASP A 518 19.01 -0.58 -31.79
N GLY A 519 18.09 0.22 -31.24
CA GLY A 519 18.36 1.48 -30.55
C GLY A 519 18.41 2.69 -31.46
N ALA A 520 17.95 2.59 -32.71
CA ALA A 520 17.91 3.72 -33.64
C ALA A 520 16.70 3.61 -34.57
N VAL A 521 16.03 4.71 -34.86
CA VAL A 521 14.95 4.74 -35.85
C VAL A 521 15.53 5.13 -37.20
N ASN A 522 15.58 4.18 -38.14
CA ASN A 522 16.26 4.33 -39.42
C ASN A 522 15.66 3.45 -40.53
N ALA A 523 16.39 3.21 -41.60
CA ALA A 523 15.94 2.43 -42.74
C ALA A 523 15.67 0.94 -42.39
N ALA A 524 16.29 0.40 -41.35
CA ALA A 524 16.05 -0.98 -40.93
C ALA A 524 14.63 -1.13 -40.33
N ASP A 525 14.18 -0.15 -39.54
CA ASP A 525 12.83 -0.14 -38.97
C ASP A 525 11.78 0.04 -40.03
N LEU A 526 12.04 0.94 -41.01
CA LEU A 526 11.17 1.11 -42.16
C LEU A 526 11.02 -0.19 -42.95
N ALA A 527 12.10 -0.96 -43.10
CA ALA A 527 12.03 -2.25 -43.79
C ALA A 527 11.16 -3.26 -43.05
N VAL A 528 11.24 -3.32 -41.71
CA VAL A 528 10.38 -4.17 -40.86
C VAL A 528 8.92 -3.73 -40.96
N LEU A 529 8.66 -2.42 -40.87
CA LEU A 529 7.30 -1.89 -40.99
C LEU A 529 6.68 -2.22 -42.36
N LEU A 530 7.41 -1.98 -43.44
CA LEU A 530 6.95 -2.29 -44.79
C LEU A 530 6.75 -3.79 -45.01
N GLY A 531 7.60 -4.63 -44.42
CA GLY A 531 7.46 -6.09 -44.43
C GLY A 531 6.25 -6.60 -43.63
N SER A 532 5.73 -5.81 -42.71
CA SER A 532 4.56 -6.10 -41.87
C SER A 532 3.28 -5.37 -42.36
N TRP A 533 3.30 -4.73 -43.53
CA TRP A 533 2.19 -3.90 -44.00
C TRP A 533 0.89 -4.68 -44.16
N GLY A 534 -0.20 -4.18 -43.55
CA GLY A 534 -1.51 -4.82 -43.56
C GLY A 534 -1.68 -5.95 -42.53
N VAL A 535 -0.67 -6.23 -41.70
CA VAL A 535 -0.77 -7.18 -40.57
C VAL A 535 -1.56 -6.54 -39.44
N THR A 536 -2.32 -7.36 -38.71
CA THR A 536 -3.08 -6.91 -37.53
C THR A 536 -2.20 -6.97 -36.28
N GLY A 537 -1.93 -5.81 -35.66
CA GLY A 537 -1.12 -5.69 -34.47
C GLY A 537 0.36 -6.04 -34.69
N GLY A 538 1.11 -6.19 -33.61
CA GLY A 538 2.53 -6.52 -33.60
C GLY A 538 3.45 -5.31 -33.44
N PRO A 539 4.80 -5.50 -33.43
CA PRO A 539 5.74 -4.41 -33.16
C PRO A 539 5.70 -3.26 -34.17
N ALA A 540 5.23 -3.51 -35.40
CA ALA A 540 5.13 -2.51 -36.42
C ALA A 540 3.82 -1.68 -36.40
N ASP A 541 2.88 -2.05 -35.52
CA ASP A 541 1.68 -1.27 -35.18
C ASP A 541 2.08 -0.23 -34.12
N ILE A 542 2.71 0.85 -34.55
CA ILE A 542 3.39 1.84 -33.72
C ILE A 542 2.39 2.69 -32.95
N ASN A 543 1.22 2.95 -33.55
CA ASN A 543 0.16 3.75 -32.93
C ASN A 543 -0.85 2.90 -32.14
N ALA A 544 -0.71 1.57 -32.14
CA ALA A 544 -1.56 0.59 -31.44
C ALA A 544 -3.06 0.69 -31.86
N ASP A 545 -3.35 1.01 -33.14
CA ASP A 545 -4.72 1.07 -33.64
C ASP A 545 -5.23 -0.31 -34.15
N GLY A 546 -4.37 -1.33 -34.08
CA GLY A 546 -4.67 -2.71 -34.42
C GLY A 546 -4.31 -3.08 -35.87
N ALA A 547 -3.71 -2.19 -36.68
CA ALA A 547 -3.36 -2.47 -38.08
C ALA A 547 -2.08 -1.73 -38.50
N VAL A 548 -1.12 -2.44 -39.08
CA VAL A 548 0.08 -1.81 -39.66
C VAL A 548 -0.24 -1.13 -40.99
N ASN A 549 -0.20 0.22 -41.01
CA ASN A 549 -0.71 1.02 -42.11
C ASN A 549 0.06 2.36 -42.26
N ALA A 550 -0.53 3.30 -43.03
CA ALA A 550 0.08 4.60 -43.28
C ALA A 550 0.21 5.49 -42.04
N ALA A 551 -0.58 5.26 -40.99
CA ALA A 551 -0.47 6.00 -39.74
C ALA A 551 0.80 5.59 -38.99
N ASP A 552 1.16 4.30 -38.98
CA ASP A 552 2.40 3.78 -38.40
C ASP A 552 3.64 4.27 -39.13
N LEU A 553 3.56 4.30 -40.49
CA LEU A 553 4.62 4.87 -41.29
C LEU A 553 4.83 6.36 -40.98
N ALA A 554 3.76 7.13 -40.79
CA ALA A 554 3.86 8.53 -40.40
C ALA A 554 4.47 8.67 -38.98
N ALA A 555 4.11 7.79 -38.04
CA ALA A 555 4.68 7.76 -36.71
C ALA A 555 6.20 7.43 -36.73
N LEU A 556 6.61 6.45 -37.54
CA LEU A 556 8.01 6.09 -37.74
C LEU A 556 8.81 7.27 -38.34
N LEU A 557 8.31 7.87 -39.40
CA LEU A 557 8.98 9.00 -40.07
C LEU A 557 9.08 10.23 -39.14
N GLY A 558 8.11 10.43 -38.27
CA GLY A 558 8.13 11.47 -37.24
C GLY A 558 9.24 11.31 -36.19
N GLN A 559 9.81 10.12 -36.07
CA GLN A 559 10.89 9.76 -35.16
C GLN A 559 12.22 9.46 -35.88
N TRP A 560 12.30 9.71 -37.18
CA TRP A 560 13.46 9.37 -38.00
C TRP A 560 14.75 10.00 -37.49
N GLY A 561 15.76 9.18 -37.34
CA GLY A 561 17.06 9.61 -36.80
C GLY A 561 17.15 9.64 -35.29
N TRP A 562 16.09 9.23 -34.59
CA TRP A 562 16.18 9.02 -33.16
C TRP A 562 17.21 7.91 -32.85
N THR A 563 18.01 8.11 -31.80
CA THR A 563 18.95 7.13 -31.29
C THR A 563 18.83 7.06 -29.76
N ALA A 564 18.88 5.86 -29.22
CA ALA A 564 18.99 5.65 -27.78
C ALA A 564 20.31 6.25 -27.28
N GLN A 565 20.26 7.12 -26.24
CA GLN A 565 21.41 7.76 -25.61
C GLN A 565 21.91 6.95 -24.42
#